data_2c29717a570c58821c9a437eb716f92d
#
_entry.id   2c29717a570c58821c9a437eb716f92d
#
_cell.length_a   1.000
_cell.length_b   1.000
_cell.length_c   1.000
_cell.angle_alpha   90.00
_cell.angle_beta   90.00
_cell.angle_gamma   90.00
#
_symmetry.space_group_name_H-M   'P 1'
#
loop_
_entity.id
_entity.type
_entity.pdbx_description
1 polymer ?
#
loop_
_entity_poly.entity_id
_entity_poly.type
_entity_poly.pdbx_seq_one_letter_code
_entity_poly.pdbx_strand_id
1 'polypeptide(L)'
;MDNVVLSMLLRDVVSLVEAAGERIIEEWQRTDGPRGGRDKAAVDEEIEQSLRTALLQLLNVDFWGEETGSDLTGNQYCWVVDPHDGTSDFLQGLMGSSVSVALLRDQVPVLGVVYAPISPDRGRDCIAWAEGLPYLLRNGQPVQTDLSEKELDRQSIVFVSAAAAGKPYANLELCAPARFLALSSEAYRLARVAAGDGICGVSLVALSAHDVAGAHALLRGACGVLLDHRGEELTYRNMYMVSLMCFGGAPDVCAELAERPWPSIHSAATEPSRRISQPPRYPELSSMRRAQGCLAGLLAGDNLGAQVEFMDAASVAQRIKRRPLLMEDGGTWNILAGQPTDDGELALALARSIMASGGTYNCEAAAVAYVDWLHSSPFDMGGTTRQALTGPLRYPEMSVSDACSKAASLTSQANGALMRVAPIGIAAYADPTLAASWARQDAVLTHPHPVCLEANAAYAAAIAAGIGSGRREDMIEAAFGVLGNGESALTVRGCLEAALVGHLPEEYQQQMGWVLIALQNAFYHLGAGDKAGHAIVETIRRGGDTDTNACIVGALVGAVDGLEGLENAWLQKLQSCRSHNESVKPRPIRFWPDDIFILAKALVTGSTPPS
;
A
#
# COMPACT_ATOMS: atom_id res chain seq x y z
N MET A 1 28.40 -30.54 4.44
CA MET A 1 28.86 -29.13 4.39
C MET A 1 28.81 -28.58 5.80
N ASP A 2 29.82 -27.83 6.24
CA ASP A 2 29.77 -27.16 7.53
C ASP A 2 29.09 -25.77 7.41
N ASN A 3 28.78 -25.15 8.54
CA ASN A 3 28.02 -23.87 8.57
C ASN A 3 28.80 -22.69 7.94
N VAL A 4 30.14 -22.75 7.90
CA VAL A 4 30.95 -21.71 7.27
C VAL A 4 30.80 -21.77 5.75
N VAL A 5 30.79 -22.95 5.18
CA VAL A 5 30.58 -23.18 3.75
C VAL A 5 29.16 -22.76 3.35
N LEU A 6 28.14 -23.08 4.17
CA LEU A 6 26.76 -22.64 3.91
C LEU A 6 26.62 -21.11 3.93
N SER A 7 27.31 -20.43 4.86
CA SER A 7 27.27 -18.96 4.92
C SER A 7 27.99 -18.29 3.74
N MET A 8 29.05 -18.92 3.19
CA MET A 8 29.69 -18.43 1.97
C MET A 8 28.79 -18.65 0.75
N LEU A 9 28.21 -19.85 0.63
CA LEU A 9 27.28 -20.20 -0.45
C LEU A 9 26.05 -19.27 -0.46
N LEU A 10 25.54 -18.89 0.71
CA LEU A 10 24.40 -17.97 0.81
C LEU A 10 24.64 -16.63 0.10
N ARG A 11 25.84 -16.06 0.21
CA ARG A 11 26.17 -14.78 -0.46
C ARG A 11 26.12 -14.89 -1.97
N ASP A 12 26.65 -15.99 -2.51
CA ASP A 12 26.63 -16.22 -3.95
C ASP A 12 25.22 -16.46 -4.44
N VAL A 13 24.39 -17.23 -3.70
CA VAL A 13 22.98 -17.47 -4.02
C VAL A 13 22.16 -16.18 -3.98
N VAL A 14 22.37 -15.31 -2.97
CA VAL A 14 21.70 -14.00 -2.89
C VAL A 14 21.99 -13.19 -4.16
N SER A 15 23.25 -13.11 -4.60
CA SER A 15 23.62 -12.36 -5.80
C SER A 15 22.97 -12.93 -7.06
N LEU A 16 22.83 -14.25 -7.18
CA LEU A 16 22.15 -14.90 -8.30
C LEU A 16 20.65 -14.61 -8.30
N VAL A 17 20.01 -14.66 -7.14
CA VAL A 17 18.58 -14.42 -6.98
C VAL A 17 18.24 -12.95 -7.22
N GLU A 18 19.08 -12.01 -6.76
CA GLU A 18 18.92 -10.59 -7.06
C GLU A 18 19.06 -10.31 -8.57
N ALA A 19 20.03 -10.93 -9.25
CA ALA A 19 20.19 -10.81 -10.69
C ALA A 19 19.00 -11.40 -11.47
N ALA A 20 18.39 -12.48 -10.97
CA ALA A 20 17.16 -13.05 -11.51
C ALA A 20 15.99 -12.09 -11.38
N GLY A 21 15.85 -11.44 -10.22
CA GLY A 21 14.80 -10.45 -9.99
C GLY A 21 14.90 -9.18 -10.85
N GLU A 22 16.09 -8.78 -11.32
CA GLU A 22 16.21 -7.68 -12.29
C GLU A 22 15.48 -8.01 -13.59
N ARG A 23 15.47 -9.25 -14.03
CA ARG A 23 14.70 -9.70 -15.21
C ARG A 23 13.19 -9.59 -15.00
N ILE A 24 12.71 -9.84 -13.78
CA ILE A 24 11.30 -9.63 -13.42
C ILE A 24 10.96 -8.13 -13.50
N ILE A 25 11.85 -7.24 -13.04
CA ILE A 25 11.67 -5.79 -13.14
C ILE A 25 11.64 -5.35 -14.62
N GLU A 26 12.56 -5.84 -15.44
CA GLU A 26 12.59 -5.54 -16.88
C GLU A 26 11.31 -5.99 -17.59
N GLU A 27 10.82 -7.19 -17.26
CA GLU A 27 9.57 -7.71 -17.81
C GLU A 27 8.35 -6.90 -17.35
N TRP A 28 8.33 -6.48 -16.07
CA TRP A 28 7.29 -5.62 -15.52
C TRP A 28 7.22 -4.25 -16.19
N GLN A 29 8.37 -3.69 -16.56
CA GLN A 29 8.48 -2.35 -17.15
C GLN A 29 8.20 -2.31 -18.67
N ARG A 30 7.89 -3.44 -19.29
CA ARG A 30 7.57 -3.47 -20.73
C ARG A 30 6.34 -2.63 -21.04
N THR A 31 6.42 -1.83 -22.09
CA THR A 31 5.34 -0.94 -22.55
C THR A 31 4.05 -1.69 -22.87
N ASP A 32 4.18 -2.93 -23.37
CA ASP A 32 3.04 -3.78 -23.75
C ASP A 32 2.62 -4.75 -22.63
N GLY A 33 3.18 -4.60 -21.43
CA GLY A 33 3.00 -5.48 -20.29
C GLY A 33 3.88 -6.73 -20.34
N PRO A 34 3.85 -7.55 -19.28
CA PRO A 34 4.62 -8.79 -19.21
C PRO A 34 4.21 -9.79 -20.30
N ARG A 35 5.21 -10.48 -20.88
CA ARG A 35 4.96 -11.55 -21.86
C ARG A 35 4.45 -12.80 -21.15
N GLY A 36 3.39 -13.39 -21.67
CA GLY A 36 2.83 -14.64 -21.15
C GLY A 36 1.32 -14.71 -21.24
N GLY A 37 0.74 -15.69 -20.59
CA GLY A 37 -0.71 -15.88 -20.55
C GLY A 37 -1.16 -16.78 -19.41
N ARG A 38 -2.24 -16.40 -18.76
CA ARG A 38 -2.85 -17.03 -17.59
C ARG A 38 -1.90 -17.13 -16.39
N ASP A 39 -1.12 -18.20 -16.30
CA ASP A 39 -0.31 -18.63 -15.15
C ASP A 39 1.17 -18.89 -15.51
N LYS A 40 1.60 -18.52 -16.71
CA LYS A 40 2.99 -18.71 -17.17
C LYS A 40 3.51 -17.46 -17.88
N ALA A 41 4.57 -16.86 -17.36
CA ALA A 41 5.29 -15.78 -17.99
C ALA A 41 6.48 -16.32 -18.80
N ALA A 42 6.80 -15.68 -19.92
CA ALA A 42 7.91 -16.12 -20.76
C ALA A 42 9.28 -15.98 -20.07
N VAL A 43 9.38 -15.08 -19.10
CA VAL A 43 10.60 -14.81 -18.33
C VAL A 43 10.91 -15.92 -17.32
N ASP A 44 9.93 -16.73 -16.90
CA ASP A 44 10.08 -17.73 -15.84
C ASP A 44 11.07 -18.82 -16.24
N GLU A 45 10.91 -19.39 -17.45
CA GLU A 45 11.82 -20.39 -17.98
C GLU A 45 13.23 -19.82 -18.24
N GLU A 46 13.32 -18.57 -18.73
CA GLU A 46 14.60 -17.89 -18.95
C GLU A 46 15.37 -17.68 -17.62
N ILE A 47 14.68 -17.34 -16.54
CA ILE A 47 15.26 -17.16 -15.21
C ILE A 47 15.71 -18.51 -14.65
N GLU A 48 14.84 -19.54 -14.70
CA GLU A 48 15.18 -20.83 -14.12
C GLU A 48 16.37 -21.49 -14.81
N GLN A 49 16.47 -21.44 -16.14
CA GLN A 49 17.63 -21.96 -16.87
C GLN A 49 18.95 -21.29 -16.44
N SER A 50 18.89 -19.96 -16.22
CA SER A 50 20.04 -19.20 -15.74
C SER A 50 20.42 -19.59 -14.31
N LEU A 51 19.45 -19.65 -13.39
CA LEU A 51 19.65 -20.07 -12.00
C LEU A 51 20.16 -21.51 -11.92
N ARG A 52 19.55 -22.44 -12.66
CA ARG A 52 19.98 -23.85 -12.71
C ARG A 52 21.45 -23.97 -13.07
N THR A 53 21.85 -23.29 -14.15
CA THR A 53 23.25 -23.32 -14.60
C THR A 53 24.20 -22.79 -13.54
N ALA A 54 23.89 -21.64 -12.96
CA ALA A 54 24.76 -21.01 -11.97
C ALA A 54 24.80 -21.77 -10.63
N LEU A 55 23.65 -22.24 -10.12
CA LEU A 55 23.56 -23.00 -8.88
C LEU A 55 24.31 -24.33 -8.96
N LEU A 56 24.20 -25.05 -10.08
CA LEU A 56 24.95 -26.29 -10.31
C LEU A 56 26.46 -26.07 -10.47
N GLN A 57 26.90 -24.88 -10.90
CA GLN A 57 28.33 -24.49 -10.88
C GLN A 57 28.82 -24.22 -9.47
N LEU A 58 27.98 -23.64 -8.58
CA LEU A 58 28.33 -23.42 -7.18
C LEU A 58 28.38 -24.75 -6.40
N LEU A 59 27.39 -25.60 -6.61
CA LEU A 59 27.28 -26.90 -5.96
C LEU A 59 26.55 -27.87 -6.89
N ASN A 60 27.29 -28.84 -7.44
CA ASN A 60 26.76 -29.86 -8.36
C ASN A 60 26.07 -30.98 -7.59
N VAL A 61 24.77 -30.84 -7.39
CA VAL A 61 23.89 -31.75 -6.63
C VAL A 61 22.56 -31.93 -7.37
N ASP A 62 21.61 -32.64 -6.79
CA ASP A 62 20.26 -32.75 -7.34
C ASP A 62 19.62 -31.37 -7.51
N PHE A 63 18.72 -31.27 -8.50
CA PHE A 63 18.00 -30.03 -8.82
C PHE A 63 16.52 -30.32 -9.00
N TRP A 64 15.68 -29.47 -8.42
CA TRP A 64 14.23 -29.44 -8.58
C TRP A 64 13.78 -28.01 -8.94
N GLY A 65 13.31 -27.81 -10.15
CA GLY A 65 12.77 -26.54 -10.63
C GLY A 65 11.30 -26.66 -11.03
N GLU A 66 10.60 -25.54 -11.06
CA GLU A 66 9.21 -25.47 -11.49
C GLU A 66 9.08 -25.62 -13.01
N GLU A 67 9.91 -24.91 -13.77
CA GLU A 67 9.79 -24.74 -15.24
C GLU A 67 10.63 -25.74 -16.02
N THR A 68 11.86 -25.97 -15.61
CA THR A 68 12.82 -26.83 -16.35
C THR A 68 12.85 -28.27 -15.84
N GLY A 69 12.01 -28.60 -14.85
CA GLY A 69 11.89 -29.93 -14.30
C GLY A 69 13.01 -30.30 -13.32
N SER A 70 13.15 -31.60 -13.07
CA SER A 70 14.02 -32.11 -12.01
C SER A 70 15.05 -33.09 -12.51
N ASP A 71 16.26 -33.06 -11.91
CA ASP A 71 17.31 -34.07 -12.00
C ASP A 71 17.59 -34.61 -10.60
N LEU A 72 16.91 -35.70 -10.23
CA LEU A 72 17.01 -36.31 -8.89
C LEU A 72 17.78 -37.63 -8.98
N THR A 73 18.98 -37.67 -8.45
CA THR A 73 19.85 -38.86 -8.41
C THR A 73 19.89 -39.54 -7.04
N GLY A 74 19.26 -38.94 -6.04
CA GLY A 74 19.32 -39.35 -4.64
C GLY A 74 20.50 -38.76 -3.90
N ASN A 75 21.04 -37.63 -4.37
CA ASN A 75 22.07 -36.89 -3.67
C ASN A 75 21.57 -36.41 -2.30
N GLN A 76 22.48 -36.32 -1.33
CA GLN A 76 22.14 -35.75 -0.01
C GLN A 76 21.64 -34.31 -0.08
N TYR A 77 22.07 -33.54 -1.06
CA TYR A 77 21.68 -32.15 -1.28
C TYR A 77 20.84 -32.00 -2.54
N CYS A 78 19.88 -31.09 -2.51
CA CYS A 78 19.02 -30.77 -3.65
C CYS A 78 18.72 -29.27 -3.67
N TRP A 79 19.01 -28.61 -4.79
CA TRP A 79 18.49 -27.27 -5.06
C TRP A 79 17.00 -27.35 -5.39
N VAL A 80 16.21 -26.45 -4.80
CA VAL A 80 14.79 -26.29 -5.09
C VAL A 80 14.55 -24.84 -5.49
N VAL A 81 14.00 -24.63 -6.68
CA VAL A 81 13.91 -23.30 -7.29
C VAL A 81 12.49 -23.04 -7.81
N ASP A 82 11.95 -21.91 -7.42
CA ASP A 82 10.83 -21.25 -8.06
C ASP A 82 11.36 -19.96 -8.69
N PRO A 83 11.38 -19.84 -10.02
CA PRO A 83 11.91 -18.66 -10.70
C PRO A 83 11.01 -17.44 -10.53
N HIS A 84 9.69 -17.63 -10.28
CA HIS A 84 8.75 -16.53 -10.24
C HIS A 84 7.43 -16.89 -9.53
N ASP A 85 7.47 -17.17 -8.24
CA ASP A 85 6.26 -17.41 -7.44
C ASP A 85 5.29 -16.21 -7.48
N GLY A 86 4.03 -16.47 -7.80
CA GLY A 86 2.99 -15.46 -8.00
C GLY A 86 2.85 -14.97 -9.44
N THR A 87 3.28 -15.73 -10.43
CA THR A 87 3.22 -15.41 -11.87
C THR A 87 1.83 -14.99 -12.35
N SER A 88 0.77 -15.70 -11.94
CA SER A 88 -0.61 -15.37 -12.36
C SER A 88 -1.03 -13.97 -11.93
N ASP A 89 -0.70 -13.57 -10.71
CA ASP A 89 -0.97 -12.24 -10.17
C ASP A 89 -0.09 -11.17 -10.85
N PHE A 90 1.18 -11.48 -11.10
CA PHE A 90 2.11 -10.62 -11.83
C PHE A 90 1.59 -10.32 -13.25
N LEU A 91 1.13 -11.32 -13.99
CA LEU A 91 0.53 -11.14 -15.32
C LEU A 91 -0.77 -10.32 -15.30
N GLN A 92 -1.45 -10.28 -14.17
CA GLN A 92 -2.58 -9.39 -13.92
C GLN A 92 -2.16 -8.00 -13.43
N GLY A 93 -0.86 -7.76 -13.27
CA GLY A 93 -0.28 -6.49 -12.82
C GLY A 93 -0.39 -6.28 -11.32
N LEU A 94 -0.45 -7.34 -10.52
CA LEU A 94 -0.30 -7.26 -9.06
C LEU A 94 1.19 -7.38 -8.70
N MET A 95 1.61 -6.57 -7.73
CA MET A 95 2.97 -6.60 -7.18
C MET A 95 3.09 -7.67 -6.11
N GLY A 96 4.33 -8.10 -5.82
CA GLY A 96 4.63 -9.01 -4.72
C GLY A 96 4.94 -10.42 -5.16
N SER A 97 5.21 -10.66 -6.46
CA SER A 97 5.83 -11.91 -6.90
C SER A 97 7.29 -12.00 -6.46
N SER A 98 7.85 -13.20 -6.36
CA SER A 98 9.21 -13.40 -5.87
C SER A 98 9.96 -14.53 -6.56
N VAL A 99 11.30 -14.45 -6.54
CA VAL A 99 12.20 -15.57 -6.82
C VAL A 99 12.45 -16.31 -5.51
N SER A 100 12.34 -17.64 -5.50
CA SER A 100 12.58 -18.47 -4.32
C SER A 100 13.61 -19.56 -4.62
N VAL A 101 14.67 -19.63 -3.82
CA VAL A 101 15.72 -20.66 -3.92
C VAL A 101 15.98 -21.28 -2.56
N ALA A 102 15.98 -22.61 -2.51
CA ALA A 102 16.37 -23.39 -1.33
C ALA A 102 17.48 -24.38 -1.62
N LEU A 103 18.26 -24.72 -0.62
CA LEU A 103 19.08 -25.93 -0.57
C LEU A 103 18.54 -26.85 0.52
N LEU A 104 18.12 -28.04 0.11
CA LEU A 104 17.76 -29.11 1.03
C LEU A 104 19.00 -29.96 1.34
N ARG A 105 19.11 -30.45 2.60
CA ARG A 105 20.03 -31.50 3.03
C ARG A 105 19.21 -32.60 3.69
N ASP A 106 19.26 -33.81 3.16
CA ASP A 106 18.44 -34.94 3.64
C ASP A 106 16.95 -34.56 3.75
N GLN A 107 16.42 -33.86 2.73
CA GLN A 107 15.03 -33.37 2.67
C GLN A 107 14.68 -32.27 3.68
N VAL A 108 15.66 -31.65 4.34
CA VAL A 108 15.47 -30.55 5.28
C VAL A 108 16.05 -29.26 4.68
N PRO A 109 15.31 -28.14 4.62
CA PRO A 109 15.82 -26.88 4.10
C PRO A 109 16.92 -26.31 5.03
N VAL A 110 18.14 -26.13 4.51
CA VAL A 110 19.30 -25.62 5.24
C VAL A 110 19.80 -24.27 4.74
N LEU A 111 19.31 -23.82 3.60
CA LEU A 111 19.54 -22.49 3.06
C LEU A 111 18.28 -22.06 2.30
N GLY A 112 17.92 -20.80 2.43
CA GLY A 112 16.81 -20.20 1.69
C GLY A 112 17.06 -18.74 1.36
N VAL A 113 16.66 -18.35 0.16
CA VAL A 113 16.63 -16.96 -0.31
C VAL A 113 15.30 -16.73 -1.00
N VAL A 114 14.57 -15.70 -0.56
CA VAL A 114 13.33 -15.23 -1.22
C VAL A 114 13.50 -13.75 -1.53
N TYR A 115 13.34 -13.39 -2.79
CA TYR A 115 13.50 -12.02 -3.26
C TYR A 115 12.27 -11.55 -4.02
N ALA A 116 11.56 -10.56 -3.47
CA ALA A 116 10.51 -9.84 -4.15
C ALA A 116 11.09 -8.55 -4.76
N PRO A 117 11.34 -8.50 -6.07
CA PRO A 117 11.95 -7.34 -6.72
C PRO A 117 11.01 -6.13 -6.76
N ILE A 118 9.69 -6.39 -6.70
CA ILE A 118 8.62 -5.38 -6.76
C ILE A 118 7.59 -5.70 -5.67
N SER A 119 7.88 -5.32 -4.44
CA SER A 119 6.93 -5.43 -3.33
C SER A 119 6.00 -4.21 -3.27
N PRO A 120 4.72 -4.37 -2.89
CA PRO A 120 3.76 -3.27 -2.87
C PRO A 120 4.10 -2.18 -1.84
N ASP A 121 4.74 -2.53 -0.73
CA ASP A 121 4.99 -1.65 0.42
C ASP A 121 6.47 -1.51 0.80
N ARG A 122 7.40 -2.21 0.11
CA ARG A 122 8.82 -2.25 0.49
C ARG A 122 9.81 -2.03 -0.65
N GLY A 123 9.35 -1.99 -1.88
CA GLY A 123 10.22 -1.95 -3.04
C GLY A 123 10.94 -3.28 -3.26
N ARG A 124 12.27 -3.26 -3.31
CA ARG A 124 13.10 -4.48 -3.38
C ARG A 124 13.24 -5.07 -1.99
N ASP A 125 12.92 -6.35 -1.83
CA ASP A 125 12.94 -7.02 -0.55
C ASP A 125 13.51 -8.43 -0.66
N CYS A 126 14.77 -8.59 -0.26
CA CYS A 126 15.50 -9.86 -0.29
C CYS A 126 15.67 -10.38 1.15
N ILE A 127 15.15 -11.58 1.44
CA ILE A 127 15.25 -12.22 2.74
C ILE A 127 16.02 -13.53 2.57
N ALA A 128 17.06 -13.73 3.37
CA ALA A 128 17.98 -14.83 3.21
C ALA A 128 18.45 -15.42 4.55
N TRP A 129 18.68 -16.72 4.58
CA TRP A 129 19.24 -17.43 5.74
C TRP A 129 19.92 -18.72 5.33
N ALA A 130 20.92 -19.12 6.11
CA ALA A 130 21.52 -20.44 6.06
C ALA A 130 21.75 -21.00 7.47
N GLU A 131 21.67 -22.31 7.61
CA GLU A 131 21.93 -23.01 8.87
C GLU A 131 23.28 -22.63 9.46
N GLY A 132 23.26 -22.25 10.74
CA GLY A 132 24.42 -21.73 11.47
C GLY A 132 24.47 -20.22 11.60
N LEU A 133 23.65 -19.46 10.86
CA LEU A 133 23.46 -18.03 11.11
C LEU A 133 22.45 -17.82 12.25
N PRO A 134 22.77 -16.98 13.25
CA PRO A 134 21.88 -16.72 14.39
C PRO A 134 20.79 -15.67 14.08
N TYR A 135 20.69 -15.20 12.84
CA TYR A 135 19.75 -14.19 12.38
C TYR A 135 19.48 -14.36 10.88
N LEU A 136 18.38 -13.80 10.41
CA LEU A 136 18.12 -13.65 8.98
C LEU A 136 18.83 -12.40 8.44
N LEU A 137 19.08 -12.39 7.13
CA LEU A 137 19.50 -11.20 6.41
C LEU A 137 18.31 -10.66 5.62
N ARG A 138 18.03 -9.36 5.74
CA ARG A 138 17.07 -8.67 4.90
C ARG A 138 17.75 -7.52 4.17
N ASN A 139 17.81 -7.58 2.85
CA ASN A 139 18.57 -6.63 2.05
C ASN A 139 20.03 -6.47 2.56
N GLY A 140 20.65 -7.59 2.91
CA GLY A 140 22.02 -7.66 3.45
C GLY A 140 22.18 -7.20 4.90
N GLN A 141 21.13 -6.76 5.59
CA GLN A 141 21.18 -6.33 6.98
C GLN A 141 20.63 -7.42 7.91
N PRO A 142 21.24 -7.63 9.10
CA PRO A 142 20.76 -8.59 10.07
C PRO A 142 19.37 -8.22 10.61
N VAL A 143 18.47 -9.20 10.64
CA VAL A 143 17.15 -9.09 11.28
C VAL A 143 17.04 -10.23 12.31
N GLN A 144 16.78 -9.86 13.56
CA GLN A 144 16.52 -10.81 14.63
C GLN A 144 15.01 -10.95 14.82
N THR A 145 14.49 -12.10 14.47
CA THR A 145 13.11 -12.49 14.70
C THR A 145 13.10 -13.81 15.44
N ASP A 146 12.31 -13.90 16.50
CA ASP A 146 12.01 -15.14 17.21
C ASP A 146 10.48 -15.33 17.23
N LEU A 147 10.03 -16.39 16.57
CA LEU A 147 8.62 -16.74 16.45
C LEU A 147 8.15 -17.74 17.51
N SER A 148 9.08 -18.32 18.29
CA SER A 148 8.81 -19.49 19.16
C SER A 148 7.76 -19.24 20.25
N GLU A 149 7.67 -18.01 20.76
CA GLU A 149 6.75 -17.64 21.86
C GLU A 149 5.75 -16.52 21.45
N LYS A 150 5.51 -16.35 20.14
CA LYS A 150 4.56 -15.34 19.66
C LYS A 150 3.13 -15.85 19.75
N GLU A 151 2.24 -14.99 20.23
CA GLU A 151 0.80 -15.27 20.36
C GLU A 151 -0.03 -14.50 19.34
N LEU A 152 -1.20 -15.05 18.99
CA LEU A 152 -2.15 -14.41 18.07
C LEU A 152 -2.93 -13.32 18.80
N ASP A 153 -2.71 -12.06 18.44
CA ASP A 153 -3.37 -10.92 19.04
C ASP A 153 -3.90 -9.90 18.00
N ARG A 154 -4.51 -8.81 18.46
CA ARG A 154 -5.06 -7.75 17.61
C ARG A 154 -4.00 -6.93 16.86
N GLN A 155 -2.74 -6.99 17.26
CA GLN A 155 -1.63 -6.30 16.61
C GLN A 155 -0.95 -7.19 15.56
N SER A 156 -1.18 -8.49 15.64
CA SER A 156 -0.64 -9.49 14.73
C SER A 156 -1.18 -9.32 13.31
N ILE A 157 -0.35 -9.70 12.33
CA ILE A 157 -0.74 -9.77 10.92
C ILE A 157 -0.63 -11.21 10.45
N VAL A 158 -1.71 -11.73 9.86
CA VAL A 158 -1.74 -12.99 9.11
C VAL A 158 -1.67 -12.67 7.62
N PHE A 159 -0.68 -13.20 6.92
CA PHE A 159 -0.59 -13.06 5.47
C PHE A 159 -1.45 -14.12 4.77
N VAL A 160 -2.22 -13.68 3.77
CA VAL A 160 -3.11 -14.54 2.98
C VAL A 160 -2.87 -14.29 1.48
N SER A 161 -3.39 -15.15 0.60
CA SER A 161 -3.23 -14.99 -0.84
C SER A 161 -3.90 -13.72 -1.38
N ALA A 162 -3.44 -13.20 -2.52
CA ALA A 162 -4.07 -12.04 -3.18
C ALA A 162 -5.56 -12.27 -3.47
N ALA A 163 -5.96 -13.50 -3.78
CA ALA A 163 -7.37 -13.87 -3.98
C ALA A 163 -8.25 -13.62 -2.75
N ALA A 164 -7.66 -13.63 -1.55
CA ALA A 164 -8.37 -13.35 -0.29
C ALA A 164 -8.86 -11.89 -0.20
N ALA A 165 -8.25 -10.96 -0.93
CA ALA A 165 -8.71 -9.56 -0.99
C ALA A 165 -10.16 -9.43 -1.48
N GLY A 166 -10.66 -10.42 -2.27
CA GLY A 166 -12.05 -10.49 -2.72
C GLY A 166 -13.04 -11.03 -1.66
N LYS A 167 -12.54 -11.51 -0.52
CA LYS A 167 -13.35 -12.13 0.55
C LYS A 167 -12.96 -11.58 1.94
N PRO A 168 -13.02 -10.26 2.14
CA PRO A 168 -12.48 -9.64 3.35
C PRO A 168 -13.21 -10.05 4.64
N TYR A 169 -14.51 -10.30 4.61
CA TYR A 169 -15.25 -10.72 5.81
C TYR A 169 -14.91 -12.16 6.24
N ALA A 170 -14.76 -13.07 5.27
CA ALA A 170 -14.34 -14.44 5.57
C ALA A 170 -12.94 -14.45 6.22
N ASN A 171 -12.01 -13.66 5.68
CA ASN A 171 -10.65 -13.58 6.24
C ASN A 171 -10.61 -12.87 7.58
N LEU A 172 -11.47 -11.87 7.83
CA LEU A 172 -11.61 -11.25 9.15
C LEU A 172 -12.00 -12.27 10.20
N GLU A 173 -12.98 -13.13 9.92
CA GLU A 173 -13.42 -14.19 10.81
C GLU A 173 -12.32 -15.23 11.03
N LEU A 174 -11.69 -15.69 9.95
CA LEU A 174 -10.68 -16.75 9.98
C LEU A 174 -9.32 -16.31 10.53
N CYS A 175 -8.99 -15.04 10.51
CA CYS A 175 -7.74 -14.51 11.09
C CYS A 175 -7.93 -13.89 12.49
N ALA A 176 -9.17 -13.72 12.96
CA ALA A 176 -9.44 -13.07 14.25
C ALA A 176 -8.64 -13.70 15.41
N PRO A 177 -8.14 -12.92 16.39
CA PRO A 177 -8.29 -11.47 16.54
C PRO A 177 -7.28 -10.64 15.70
N ALA A 178 -6.40 -11.32 14.95
CA ALA A 178 -5.38 -10.67 14.12
C ALA A 178 -5.97 -9.92 12.92
N ARG A 179 -5.18 -9.01 12.39
CA ARG A 179 -5.41 -8.39 11.08
C ARG A 179 -4.93 -9.34 9.99
N PHE A 180 -5.44 -9.21 8.77
CA PHE A 180 -4.86 -9.94 7.64
C PHE A 180 -4.35 -8.99 6.56
N LEU A 181 -3.36 -9.45 5.79
CA LEU A 181 -2.78 -8.75 4.67
C LEU A 181 -2.67 -9.71 3.48
N ALA A 182 -3.25 -9.31 2.34
CA ALA A 182 -3.23 -10.12 1.12
C ALA A 182 -2.01 -9.79 0.25
N LEU A 183 -1.24 -10.81 -0.15
CA LEU A 183 -0.07 -10.70 -1.03
C LEU A 183 -0.06 -11.86 -2.05
N SER A 184 0.59 -11.63 -3.19
CA SER A 184 0.60 -12.57 -4.32
C SER A 184 1.41 -13.84 -4.04
N SER A 185 2.71 -13.72 -3.82
CA SER A 185 3.64 -14.84 -3.68
C SER A 185 3.49 -15.60 -2.37
N GLU A 186 3.47 -16.93 -2.43
CA GLU A 186 3.46 -17.81 -1.26
C GLU A 186 4.79 -17.73 -0.51
N ALA A 187 5.89 -17.91 -1.23
CA ALA A 187 7.23 -17.83 -0.65
C ALA A 187 7.46 -16.47 0.03
N TYR A 188 7.02 -15.37 -0.60
CA TYR A 188 7.23 -14.04 -0.04
C TYR A 188 6.37 -13.79 1.19
N ARG A 189 5.11 -14.28 1.25
CA ARG A 189 4.28 -14.20 2.47
C ARG A 189 4.97 -14.85 3.66
N LEU A 190 5.45 -16.08 3.47
CA LEU A 190 6.16 -16.83 4.52
C LEU A 190 7.52 -16.19 4.88
N ALA A 191 8.26 -15.67 3.89
CA ALA A 191 9.51 -14.96 4.13
C ALA A 191 9.31 -13.69 4.96
N ARG A 192 8.23 -12.94 4.71
CA ARG A 192 7.86 -11.76 5.51
C ARG A 192 7.52 -12.11 6.95
N VAL A 193 6.84 -13.24 7.17
CA VAL A 193 6.61 -13.76 8.53
C VAL A 193 7.94 -14.06 9.22
N ALA A 194 8.84 -14.78 8.55
CA ALA A 194 10.17 -15.07 9.09
C ALA A 194 10.96 -13.80 9.43
N ALA A 195 10.79 -12.73 8.65
CA ALA A 195 11.43 -11.43 8.89
C ALA A 195 10.71 -10.54 9.93
N GLY A 196 9.60 -11.01 10.53
CA GLY A 196 8.89 -10.32 11.61
C GLY A 196 7.80 -9.33 11.18
N ASP A 197 7.41 -9.32 9.90
CA ASP A 197 6.33 -8.45 9.41
C ASP A 197 4.93 -8.98 9.75
N GLY A 198 4.83 -10.27 10.07
CA GLY A 198 3.60 -10.94 10.46
C GLY A 198 3.86 -12.11 11.39
N ILE A 199 2.79 -12.81 11.74
CA ILE A 199 2.87 -13.92 12.70
C ILE A 199 2.63 -15.28 12.04
N CYS A 200 1.86 -15.32 10.96
CA CYS A 200 1.58 -16.51 10.18
C CYS A 200 1.29 -16.15 8.72
N GLY A 201 1.72 -17.00 7.79
CA GLY A 201 1.31 -17.01 6.39
C GLY A 201 0.42 -18.21 6.13
N VAL A 202 -0.69 -18.02 5.41
CA VAL A 202 -1.69 -19.06 5.12
C VAL A 202 -1.82 -19.26 3.62
N SER A 203 -1.76 -20.51 3.16
CA SER A 203 -2.14 -20.92 1.81
C SER A 203 -3.25 -21.97 1.85
N LEU A 204 -4.22 -21.83 0.94
CA LEU A 204 -5.37 -22.72 0.83
C LEU A 204 -5.38 -23.50 -0.49
N VAL A 205 -4.23 -23.57 -1.18
CA VAL A 205 -4.05 -24.28 -2.44
C VAL A 205 -3.02 -25.39 -2.29
N ALA A 206 -3.05 -26.37 -3.22
CA ALA A 206 -2.04 -27.41 -3.26
C ALA A 206 -0.66 -26.81 -3.59
N LEU A 207 0.36 -27.25 -2.87
CA LEU A 207 1.72 -26.70 -2.90
C LEU A 207 2.73 -27.77 -3.33
N SER A 208 3.67 -27.36 -4.14
CA SER A 208 4.88 -28.12 -4.49
C SER A 208 6.08 -27.66 -3.64
N ALA A 209 7.19 -28.37 -3.75
CA ALA A 209 8.38 -28.02 -2.96
C ALA A 209 8.93 -26.63 -3.31
N HIS A 210 8.88 -26.21 -4.57
CA HIS A 210 9.39 -24.93 -5.04
C HIS A 210 8.60 -23.75 -4.43
N ASP A 211 7.30 -23.90 -4.22
CA ASP A 211 6.46 -22.84 -3.63
C ASP A 211 6.88 -22.43 -2.21
N VAL A 212 7.46 -23.36 -1.44
CA VAL A 212 7.63 -23.15 0.01
C VAL A 212 9.02 -23.44 0.57
N ALA A 213 9.89 -24.22 -0.12
CA ALA A 213 11.14 -24.66 0.49
C ALA A 213 12.08 -23.50 0.85
N GLY A 214 12.16 -22.45 0.02
CA GLY A 214 12.97 -21.26 0.29
C GLY A 214 12.53 -20.56 1.57
N ALA A 215 11.24 -20.29 1.66
CA ALA A 215 10.65 -19.63 2.83
C ALA A 215 10.63 -20.53 4.08
N HIS A 216 10.49 -21.86 3.93
CA HIS A 216 10.60 -22.78 5.06
C HIS A 216 11.98 -22.71 5.72
N ALA A 217 13.06 -22.60 4.92
CA ALA A 217 14.40 -22.36 5.48
C ALA A 217 14.43 -21.08 6.34
N LEU A 218 13.80 -19.99 5.85
CA LEU A 218 13.74 -18.73 6.58
C LEU A 218 12.96 -18.85 7.89
N LEU A 219 11.81 -19.53 7.87
CA LEU A 219 11.01 -19.79 9.08
C LEU A 219 11.81 -20.56 10.12
N ARG A 220 12.57 -21.60 9.72
CA ARG A 220 13.49 -22.32 10.61
C ARG A 220 14.52 -21.39 11.24
N GLY A 221 15.08 -20.46 10.46
CA GLY A 221 16.01 -19.45 10.94
C GLY A 221 15.42 -18.46 11.95
N ALA A 222 14.09 -18.30 11.95
CA ALA A 222 13.32 -17.46 12.86
C ALA A 222 12.64 -18.25 14.01
N CYS A 223 13.01 -19.50 14.25
CA CYS A 223 12.36 -20.40 15.22
C CYS A 223 10.86 -20.61 14.96
N GLY A 224 10.44 -20.49 13.71
CA GLY A 224 9.08 -20.77 13.25
C GLY A 224 8.94 -22.17 12.67
N VAL A 225 7.70 -22.52 12.31
CA VAL A 225 7.32 -23.80 11.70
C VAL A 225 6.58 -23.59 10.37
N LEU A 226 6.49 -24.66 9.59
CA LEU A 226 5.61 -24.73 8.42
C LEU A 226 4.78 -26.01 8.53
N LEU A 227 3.48 -25.86 8.83
CA LEU A 227 2.56 -26.95 9.08
C LEU A 227 1.61 -27.17 7.87
N ASP A 228 1.19 -28.41 7.69
CA ASP A 228 0.11 -28.78 6.77
C ASP A 228 -1.29 -28.54 7.38
N HIS A 229 -2.34 -28.90 6.65
CA HIS A 229 -3.73 -28.81 7.09
C HIS A 229 -4.12 -29.74 8.25
N ARG A 230 -3.22 -30.63 8.67
CA ARG A 230 -3.39 -31.53 9.83
C ARG A 230 -2.62 -31.05 11.05
N GLY A 231 -1.89 -29.92 10.90
CA GLY A 231 -1.00 -29.42 11.92
C GLY A 231 0.33 -30.20 12.02
N GLU A 232 0.67 -31.00 11.01
CA GLU A 232 1.95 -31.74 10.93
C GLU A 232 2.99 -30.91 10.18
N GLU A 233 4.27 -30.97 10.60
CA GLU A 233 5.36 -30.27 9.93
C GLU A 233 5.56 -30.80 8.50
N LEU A 234 5.70 -29.89 7.53
CA LEU A 234 5.89 -30.25 6.12
C LEU A 234 7.21 -31.01 5.91
N THR A 235 7.12 -32.05 5.06
CA THR A 235 8.28 -32.84 4.62
C THR A 235 8.37 -32.84 3.10
N TYR A 236 9.60 -32.97 2.57
CA TYR A 236 9.89 -32.95 1.14
C TYR A 236 10.09 -34.34 0.52
N ARG A 237 9.35 -35.35 1.05
CA ARG A 237 9.40 -36.73 0.50
C ARG A 237 8.72 -36.84 -0.86
N ASN A 238 7.65 -36.08 -1.08
CA ASN A 238 7.02 -35.89 -2.35
C ASN A 238 7.15 -34.43 -2.78
N MET A 239 8.06 -34.16 -3.69
CA MET A 239 8.39 -32.80 -4.14
C MET A 239 7.28 -32.16 -4.99
N TYR A 240 6.43 -32.96 -5.66
CA TYR A 240 5.34 -32.46 -6.51
C TYR A 240 4.13 -31.97 -5.72
N MET A 241 3.89 -32.54 -4.57
CA MET A 241 2.80 -32.14 -3.67
C MET A 241 3.23 -32.33 -2.23
N VAL A 242 3.67 -31.26 -1.59
CA VAL A 242 4.09 -31.30 -0.17
C VAL A 242 2.90 -31.11 0.78
N SER A 243 1.89 -30.34 0.36
CA SER A 243 0.65 -30.14 1.10
C SER A 243 -0.50 -29.65 0.24
N LEU A 244 -1.74 -29.80 0.72
CA LEU A 244 -2.95 -29.18 0.14
C LEU A 244 -3.17 -27.77 0.65
N MET A 245 -2.69 -27.43 1.84
CA MET A 245 -2.73 -26.12 2.48
C MET A 245 -1.51 -26.00 3.39
N CYS A 246 -1.06 -24.78 3.71
CA CYS A 246 -0.02 -24.60 4.70
C CYS A 246 -0.27 -23.40 5.63
N PHE A 247 0.35 -23.50 6.82
CA PHE A 247 0.38 -22.48 7.86
C PHE A 247 1.83 -22.33 8.32
N GLY A 248 2.45 -21.19 8.00
CA GLY A 248 3.88 -20.97 8.29
C GLY A 248 4.10 -19.75 9.17
N GLY A 249 4.77 -19.93 10.30
CA GLY A 249 5.03 -18.84 11.25
C GLY A 249 5.27 -19.31 12.68
N ALA A 250 4.70 -18.60 13.64
CA ALA A 250 4.77 -18.93 15.05
C ALA A 250 4.10 -20.29 15.35
N PRO A 251 4.76 -21.22 16.06
CA PRO A 251 4.28 -22.60 16.20
C PRO A 251 2.85 -22.71 16.71
N ASP A 252 2.53 -22.10 17.86
CA ASP A 252 1.22 -22.18 18.48
C ASP A 252 0.14 -21.49 17.63
N VAL A 253 0.50 -20.39 16.98
CA VAL A 253 -0.42 -19.66 16.07
C VAL A 253 -0.73 -20.48 14.81
N CYS A 254 0.28 -21.14 14.23
CA CYS A 254 0.09 -22.00 13.07
C CYS A 254 -0.82 -23.18 13.42
N ALA A 255 -0.65 -23.82 14.57
CA ALA A 255 -1.49 -24.89 15.05
C ALA A 255 -2.94 -24.40 15.27
N GLU A 256 -3.13 -23.28 15.96
CA GLU A 256 -4.45 -22.66 16.16
C GLU A 256 -5.16 -22.34 14.84
N LEU A 257 -4.45 -21.70 13.90
CA LEU A 257 -5.03 -21.33 12.60
C LEU A 257 -5.35 -22.56 11.74
N ALA A 258 -4.55 -23.63 11.79
CA ALA A 258 -4.79 -24.85 11.03
C ALA A 258 -6.10 -25.56 11.44
N GLU A 259 -6.55 -25.43 12.68
CA GLU A 259 -7.80 -25.98 13.19
C GLU A 259 -9.06 -25.22 12.71
N ARG A 260 -8.90 -24.01 12.15
CA ARG A 260 -10.04 -23.18 11.74
C ARG A 260 -10.68 -23.67 10.45
N PRO A 261 -12.00 -23.44 10.25
CA PRO A 261 -12.76 -24.01 9.13
C PRO A 261 -12.59 -23.22 7.81
N TRP A 262 -11.37 -22.99 7.34
CA TRP A 262 -11.05 -22.20 6.16
C TRP A 262 -11.86 -22.54 4.91
N PRO A 263 -11.94 -23.81 4.44
CA PRO A 263 -12.64 -24.11 3.18
C PRO A 263 -14.13 -23.85 3.27
N SER A 264 -14.77 -24.13 4.42
CA SER A 264 -16.23 -23.98 4.57
C SER A 264 -16.64 -22.51 4.63
N ILE A 265 -15.90 -21.66 5.35
CA ILE A 265 -16.18 -20.23 5.42
C ILE A 265 -15.89 -19.56 4.08
N HIS A 266 -14.77 -19.86 3.42
CA HIS A 266 -14.46 -19.33 2.10
C HIS A 266 -15.48 -19.71 1.02
N SER A 267 -16.09 -20.89 1.10
CA SER A 267 -17.11 -21.32 0.14
C SER A 267 -18.50 -20.73 0.42
N ALA A 268 -18.82 -20.42 1.67
CA ALA A 268 -20.12 -19.92 2.10
C ALA A 268 -20.26 -18.38 2.00
N ALA A 269 -19.16 -17.64 2.06
CA ALA A 269 -19.19 -16.19 2.14
C ALA A 269 -19.68 -15.55 0.83
N THR A 270 -20.84 -14.88 0.89
CA THR A 270 -21.36 -14.02 -0.19
C THR A 270 -20.99 -12.57 0.15
N GLU A 271 -19.94 -12.05 -0.45
CA GLU A 271 -19.46 -10.68 -0.20
C GLU A 271 -19.77 -9.75 -1.37
N PRO A 272 -20.02 -8.44 -1.12
CA PRO A 272 -20.16 -7.48 -2.19
C PRO A 272 -18.85 -7.43 -3.00
N SER A 273 -18.95 -7.57 -4.31
CA SER A 273 -17.79 -7.47 -5.19
C SER A 273 -17.23 -6.05 -5.16
N ARG A 274 -15.95 -5.92 -4.80
CA ARG A 274 -15.18 -4.67 -4.82
C ARG A 274 -14.08 -4.72 -5.89
N ARG A 275 -14.27 -5.56 -6.90
CA ARG A 275 -13.26 -5.72 -7.95
C ARG A 275 -13.07 -4.44 -8.72
N ILE A 276 -11.87 -3.89 -8.64
CA ILE A 276 -11.39 -2.85 -9.54
C ILE A 276 -10.94 -3.56 -10.82
N SER A 277 -11.58 -3.25 -11.95
CA SER A 277 -11.09 -3.75 -13.25
C SER A 277 -9.68 -3.20 -13.46
N GLN A 278 -8.72 -4.08 -13.65
CA GLN A 278 -7.36 -3.65 -13.93
C GLN A 278 -7.21 -3.38 -15.43
N PRO A 279 -6.79 -2.18 -15.82
CA PRO A 279 -6.55 -1.87 -17.22
C PRO A 279 -5.30 -2.60 -17.73
N PRO A 280 -5.23 -2.86 -19.04
CA PRO A 280 -4.14 -3.63 -19.66
C PRO A 280 -2.82 -2.85 -19.81
N ARG A 281 -2.70 -1.63 -19.28
CA ARG A 281 -1.47 -0.83 -19.37
C ARG A 281 -0.69 -0.87 -18.06
N TYR A 282 0.62 -0.99 -18.19
CA TYR A 282 1.55 -0.96 -17.07
C TYR A 282 2.26 0.39 -17.06
N PRO A 283 2.03 1.25 -16.04
CA PRO A 283 2.77 2.50 -15.91
C PRO A 283 4.24 2.21 -15.60
N GLU A 284 5.10 3.19 -15.83
CA GLU A 284 6.45 3.11 -15.27
C GLU A 284 6.37 2.82 -13.78
N LEU A 285 7.20 1.88 -13.30
CA LEU A 285 7.23 1.47 -11.90
C LEU A 285 7.40 2.67 -10.94
N SER A 286 8.23 3.63 -11.34
CA SER A 286 8.48 4.86 -10.58
C SER A 286 7.22 5.72 -10.43
N SER A 287 6.46 5.95 -11.50
CA SER A 287 5.20 6.72 -11.47
C SER A 287 4.13 6.02 -10.65
N MET A 288 4.03 4.70 -10.78
CA MET A 288 3.11 3.88 -9.98
C MET A 288 3.44 4.00 -8.47
N ARG A 289 4.73 3.88 -8.09
CA ARG A 289 5.13 4.01 -6.69
C ARG A 289 4.90 5.41 -6.13
N ARG A 290 5.07 6.46 -6.94
CA ARG A 290 4.73 7.83 -6.56
C ARG A 290 3.22 8.03 -6.38
N ALA A 291 2.40 7.47 -7.24
CA ALA A 291 0.94 7.48 -7.07
C ALA A 291 0.49 6.76 -5.79
N GLN A 292 1.09 5.60 -5.51
CA GLN A 292 0.86 4.86 -4.27
C GLN A 292 1.34 5.64 -3.05
N GLY A 293 2.52 6.29 -3.12
CA GLY A 293 3.03 7.16 -2.06
C GLY A 293 2.13 8.37 -1.80
N CYS A 294 1.54 8.96 -2.86
CA CYS A 294 0.58 10.05 -2.75
C CYS A 294 -0.67 9.60 -1.95
N LEU A 295 -1.33 8.51 -2.36
CA LEU A 295 -2.54 8.04 -1.71
C LEU A 295 -2.29 7.47 -0.31
N ALA A 296 -1.17 6.76 -0.12
CA ALA A 296 -0.78 6.25 1.20
C ALA A 296 -0.36 7.38 2.14
N GLY A 297 0.35 8.40 1.65
CA GLY A 297 0.73 9.58 2.42
C GLY A 297 -0.48 10.38 2.89
N LEU A 298 -1.50 10.52 2.03
CA LEU A 298 -2.80 11.09 2.39
C LEU A 298 -3.40 10.37 3.61
N LEU A 299 -3.60 9.06 3.48
CA LEU A 299 -4.27 8.26 4.52
C LEU A 299 -3.41 8.08 5.79
N ALA A 300 -2.08 8.07 5.65
CA ALA A 300 -1.20 8.04 6.81
C ALA A 300 -1.25 9.36 7.58
N GLY A 301 -1.25 10.49 6.89
CA GLY A 301 -1.41 11.82 7.48
C GLY A 301 -2.73 11.96 8.23
N ASP A 302 -3.84 11.57 7.60
CA ASP A 302 -5.18 11.53 8.16
C ASP A 302 -5.21 10.71 9.49
N ASN A 303 -4.90 9.42 9.45
CA ASN A 303 -5.01 8.57 10.65
C ASN A 303 -4.03 8.95 11.77
N LEU A 304 -2.79 9.34 11.43
CA LEU A 304 -1.83 9.80 12.44
C LEU A 304 -2.22 11.14 13.05
N GLY A 305 -2.74 12.07 12.25
CA GLY A 305 -3.23 13.36 12.71
C GLY A 305 -4.44 13.23 13.61
N ALA A 306 -5.38 12.34 13.29
CA ALA A 306 -6.56 12.03 14.10
C ALA A 306 -6.24 11.51 15.51
N GLN A 307 -4.99 11.08 15.78
CA GLN A 307 -4.56 10.72 17.14
C GLN A 307 -4.54 11.91 18.10
N VAL A 308 -4.37 13.14 17.60
CA VAL A 308 -4.16 14.35 18.41
C VAL A 308 -4.91 15.57 17.86
N GLU A 309 -5.89 15.37 17.01
CA GLU A 309 -6.70 16.43 16.40
C GLU A 309 -7.34 17.34 17.47
N PHE A 310 -7.38 18.63 17.20
CA PHE A 310 -7.82 19.72 18.08
C PHE A 310 -6.94 19.98 19.31
N MET A 311 -5.84 19.23 19.49
CA MET A 311 -4.88 19.56 20.54
C MET A 311 -4.01 20.76 20.11
N ASP A 312 -3.62 21.60 21.07
CA ASP A 312 -2.62 22.64 20.81
C ASP A 312 -1.20 22.05 20.70
N ALA A 313 -0.27 22.79 20.07
CA ALA A 313 1.10 22.33 19.83
C ALA A 313 1.85 21.90 21.10
N ALA A 314 1.62 22.58 22.23
CA ALA A 314 2.27 22.24 23.51
C ALA A 314 1.76 20.89 24.04
N SER A 315 0.46 20.66 23.95
CA SER A 315 -0.19 19.40 24.31
C SER A 315 0.27 18.25 23.42
N VAL A 316 0.35 18.47 22.10
CA VAL A 316 0.90 17.49 21.14
C VAL A 316 2.35 17.17 21.47
N ALA A 317 3.20 18.18 21.70
CA ALA A 317 4.61 17.97 22.07
C ALA A 317 4.76 17.16 23.37
N GLN A 318 3.91 17.43 24.37
CA GLN A 318 3.90 16.67 25.61
C GLN A 318 3.44 15.23 25.40
N ARG A 319 2.44 15.00 24.55
CA ARG A 319 1.93 13.67 24.19
C ARG A 319 3.02 12.84 23.52
N ILE A 320 3.68 13.41 22.47
CA ILE A 320 4.76 12.74 21.72
C ILE A 320 5.97 12.44 22.61
N LYS A 321 6.31 13.32 23.54
CA LYS A 321 7.42 13.09 24.49
C LYS A 321 7.15 11.91 25.43
N ARG A 322 5.89 11.67 25.79
CA ARG A 322 5.50 10.55 26.66
C ARG A 322 5.36 9.24 25.89
N ARG A 323 4.88 9.32 24.67
CA ARG A 323 4.62 8.17 23.80
C ARG A 323 4.85 8.61 22.35
N PRO A 324 5.71 7.93 21.57
CA PRO A 324 5.90 8.23 20.16
C PRO A 324 4.57 8.29 19.42
N LEU A 325 4.51 9.09 18.35
CA LEU A 325 3.36 9.11 17.46
C LEU A 325 3.37 7.84 16.61
N LEU A 326 2.44 6.95 16.91
CA LEU A 326 2.29 5.67 16.23
C LEU A 326 0.88 5.58 15.62
N MET A 327 0.77 4.86 14.50
CA MET A 327 -0.52 4.51 13.94
C MET A 327 -1.12 3.35 14.75
N GLU A 328 -2.03 3.68 15.66
CA GLU A 328 -2.61 2.75 16.64
C GLU A 328 -4.10 3.00 16.85
N ASP A 329 -4.79 2.03 17.46
CA ASP A 329 -6.21 2.16 17.77
C ASP A 329 -6.42 3.26 18.86
N GLY A 330 -7.41 4.14 18.65
CA GLY A 330 -7.74 5.23 19.59
C GLY A 330 -7.79 6.60 18.93
N GLY A 331 -7.14 7.59 19.55
CA GLY A 331 -7.15 8.99 19.11
C GLY A 331 -8.44 9.73 19.44
N THR A 332 -8.61 10.94 18.88
CA THR A 332 -9.76 11.83 19.11
C THR A 332 -11.09 11.14 18.79
N TRP A 333 -11.13 10.37 17.72
CA TRP A 333 -12.34 9.70 17.25
C TRP A 333 -12.47 8.25 17.71
N ASN A 334 -11.49 7.70 18.41
CA ASN A 334 -11.45 6.29 18.84
C ASN A 334 -11.62 5.33 17.65
N ILE A 335 -10.74 5.46 16.66
CA ILE A 335 -10.72 4.71 15.41
C ILE A 335 -9.64 3.62 15.42
N LEU A 336 -9.68 2.72 14.42
CA LEU A 336 -8.64 1.71 14.24
C LEU A 336 -7.37 2.34 13.65
N ALA A 337 -6.23 1.74 13.96
CA ALA A 337 -4.98 2.07 13.28
C ALA A 337 -5.12 1.88 11.76
N GLY A 338 -4.89 2.95 11.02
CA GLY A 338 -5.08 3.00 9.56
C GLY A 338 -6.50 3.33 9.11
N GLN A 339 -7.49 3.46 10.00
CA GLN A 339 -8.85 3.86 9.62
C GLN A 339 -8.88 5.35 9.25
N PRO A 340 -9.39 5.72 8.06
CA PRO A 340 -9.53 7.11 7.65
C PRO A 340 -10.66 7.82 8.38
N THR A 341 -10.55 9.16 8.49
CA THR A 341 -11.61 10.10 8.84
C THR A 341 -12.35 10.58 7.57
N ASP A 342 -13.07 11.70 7.63
CA ASP A 342 -13.74 12.27 6.43
C ASP A 342 -12.74 12.67 5.34
N ASP A 343 -11.52 13.07 5.67
CA ASP A 343 -10.44 13.37 4.71
C ASP A 343 -10.18 12.19 3.78
N GLY A 344 -9.78 11.07 4.34
CA GLY A 344 -9.43 9.87 3.58
C GLY A 344 -10.65 9.19 2.96
N GLU A 345 -11.80 9.16 3.66
CA GLU A 345 -13.02 8.54 3.12
C GLU A 345 -13.56 9.27 1.89
N LEU A 346 -13.55 10.62 1.90
CA LEU A 346 -13.94 11.42 0.72
C LEU A 346 -12.92 11.29 -0.42
N ALA A 347 -11.62 11.19 -0.11
CA ALA A 347 -10.60 10.89 -1.12
C ALA A 347 -10.82 9.49 -1.75
N LEU A 348 -11.10 8.47 -0.94
CA LEU A 348 -11.42 7.13 -1.44
C LEU A 348 -12.72 7.10 -2.27
N ALA A 349 -13.76 7.86 -1.85
CA ALA A 349 -14.99 8.01 -2.62
C ALA A 349 -14.73 8.64 -3.99
N LEU A 350 -13.94 9.71 -4.04
CA LEU A 350 -13.52 10.36 -5.28
C LEU A 350 -12.71 9.41 -6.17
N ALA A 351 -11.70 8.74 -5.63
CA ALA A 351 -10.88 7.79 -6.37
C ALA A 351 -11.73 6.70 -7.03
N ARG A 352 -12.66 6.11 -6.29
CA ARG A 352 -13.57 5.07 -6.81
C ARG A 352 -14.56 5.62 -7.83
N SER A 353 -15.05 6.87 -7.69
CA SER A 353 -15.93 7.50 -8.68
C SER A 353 -15.21 7.74 -10.00
N ILE A 354 -13.94 8.16 -9.97
CA ILE A 354 -13.09 8.31 -11.15
C ILE A 354 -12.92 6.95 -11.85
N MET A 355 -12.61 5.88 -11.09
CA MET A 355 -12.48 4.54 -11.66
C MET A 355 -13.80 4.03 -12.26
N ALA A 356 -14.93 4.25 -11.59
CA ALA A 356 -16.25 3.89 -12.11
C ALA A 356 -16.61 4.66 -13.39
N SER A 357 -16.00 5.85 -13.59
CA SER A 357 -16.14 6.68 -14.78
C SER A 357 -15.07 6.42 -15.86
N GLY A 358 -14.42 5.26 -15.82
CA GLY A 358 -13.42 4.84 -16.82
C GLY A 358 -12.08 5.57 -16.71
N GLY A 359 -11.69 6.03 -15.52
CA GLY A 359 -10.43 6.73 -15.25
C GLY A 359 -10.49 8.24 -15.54
N THR A 360 -11.66 8.79 -15.80
CA THR A 360 -11.86 10.23 -16.02
C THR A 360 -12.73 10.84 -14.92
N TYR A 361 -12.43 12.09 -14.56
CA TYR A 361 -13.28 12.80 -13.60
C TYR A 361 -14.65 13.10 -14.19
N ASN A 362 -15.69 12.80 -13.43
CA ASN A 362 -17.07 13.13 -13.75
C ASN A 362 -17.72 13.81 -12.53
N CYS A 363 -18.11 15.07 -12.68
CA CYS A 363 -18.64 15.92 -11.61
C CYS A 363 -19.89 15.32 -10.94
N GLU A 364 -20.84 14.79 -11.73
CA GLU A 364 -22.05 14.15 -11.20
C GLU A 364 -21.72 12.87 -10.45
N ALA A 365 -20.84 12.00 -10.99
CA ALA A 365 -20.43 10.79 -10.32
C ALA A 365 -19.71 11.07 -8.99
N ALA A 366 -18.87 12.10 -8.95
CA ALA A 366 -18.21 12.54 -7.72
C ALA A 366 -19.22 13.05 -6.69
N ALA A 367 -20.16 13.91 -7.10
CA ALA A 367 -21.23 14.42 -6.24
C ALA A 367 -22.08 13.29 -5.65
N VAL A 368 -22.48 12.31 -6.48
CA VAL A 368 -23.23 11.12 -6.03
C VAL A 368 -22.42 10.32 -5.01
N ALA A 369 -21.12 10.10 -5.25
CA ALA A 369 -20.25 9.37 -4.31
C ALA A 369 -20.12 10.08 -2.95
N TYR A 370 -20.04 11.41 -2.94
CA TYR A 370 -19.99 12.20 -1.70
C TYR A 370 -21.33 12.21 -0.95
N VAL A 371 -22.45 12.28 -1.65
CA VAL A 371 -23.79 12.20 -1.03
C VAL A 371 -24.03 10.79 -0.47
N ASP A 372 -23.58 9.74 -1.16
CA ASP A 372 -23.61 8.37 -0.66
C ASP A 372 -22.72 8.18 0.59
N TRP A 373 -21.57 8.87 0.65
CA TRP A 373 -20.75 8.93 1.84
C TRP A 373 -21.50 9.62 3.01
N LEU A 374 -22.15 10.75 2.77
CA LEU A 374 -22.98 11.43 3.79
C LEU A 374 -24.07 10.50 4.34
N HIS A 375 -24.75 9.73 3.47
CA HIS A 375 -25.80 8.80 3.88
C HIS A 375 -25.27 7.57 4.64
N SER A 376 -23.96 7.28 4.57
CA SER A 376 -23.34 6.22 5.34
C SER A 376 -23.11 6.56 6.81
N SER A 377 -23.58 7.71 7.28
CA SER A 377 -23.46 8.21 8.66
C SER A 377 -21.99 8.27 9.12
N PRO A 378 -21.13 9.08 8.47
CA PRO A 378 -19.75 9.26 8.89
C PRO A 378 -19.69 9.79 10.32
N PHE A 379 -18.64 9.39 11.07
CA PHE A 379 -18.46 9.78 12.46
C PHE A 379 -17.80 11.16 12.62
N ASP A 380 -17.19 11.65 11.55
CA ASP A 380 -16.59 12.98 11.41
C ASP A 380 -17.08 13.65 10.14
N MET A 381 -17.29 14.97 10.18
CA MET A 381 -17.75 15.72 9.01
C MET A 381 -17.70 17.23 9.22
N GLY A 382 -16.97 17.92 8.36
CA GLY A 382 -16.91 19.38 8.36
C GLY A 382 -18.27 20.05 8.05
N GLY A 383 -18.59 21.16 8.73
CA GLY A 383 -19.86 21.86 8.58
C GLY A 383 -20.11 22.39 7.16
N THR A 384 -19.10 22.92 6.48
CA THR A 384 -19.19 23.41 5.09
C THR A 384 -19.51 22.28 4.13
N THR A 385 -18.84 21.15 4.26
CA THR A 385 -19.08 19.92 3.46
C THR A 385 -20.51 19.43 3.68
N ARG A 386 -20.96 19.32 4.93
CA ARG A 386 -22.32 18.92 5.29
C ARG A 386 -23.37 19.80 4.65
N GLN A 387 -23.19 21.14 4.73
CA GLN A 387 -24.11 22.10 4.15
C GLN A 387 -24.32 21.84 2.65
N ALA A 388 -23.25 21.63 1.90
CA ALA A 388 -23.30 21.40 0.47
C ALA A 388 -23.92 20.03 0.12
N LEU A 389 -23.47 18.95 0.77
CA LEU A 389 -23.92 17.59 0.45
C LEU A 389 -25.39 17.31 0.86
N THR A 390 -26.01 18.18 1.69
CA THR A 390 -27.46 18.14 1.92
C THR A 390 -28.27 18.86 0.84
N GLY A 391 -27.61 19.39 -0.20
CA GLY A 391 -28.25 20.06 -1.34
C GLY A 391 -29.36 19.25 -2.02
N PRO A 392 -29.17 17.97 -2.35
CA PRO A 392 -30.21 17.14 -2.97
C PRO A 392 -31.50 17.02 -2.15
N LEU A 393 -31.43 17.14 -0.82
CA LEU A 393 -32.63 17.19 0.03
C LEU A 393 -33.37 18.51 -0.09
N ARG A 394 -32.68 19.59 -0.44
CA ARG A 394 -33.24 20.95 -0.59
C ARG A 394 -33.71 21.24 -2.02
N TYR A 395 -33.07 20.62 -3.00
CA TYR A 395 -33.29 20.83 -4.43
C TYR A 395 -33.42 19.50 -5.16
N PRO A 396 -34.45 18.69 -4.83
CA PRO A 396 -34.62 17.33 -5.37
C PRO A 396 -34.88 17.26 -6.88
N GLU A 397 -35.20 18.37 -7.50
CA GLU A 397 -35.46 18.50 -8.95
C GLU A 397 -34.18 18.70 -9.78
N MET A 398 -33.06 18.97 -9.12
CA MET A 398 -31.76 19.22 -9.78
C MET A 398 -30.92 17.93 -9.87
N SER A 399 -29.91 17.94 -10.75
CA SER A 399 -28.85 16.95 -10.67
C SER A 399 -28.16 17.00 -9.29
N VAL A 400 -27.51 15.90 -8.86
CA VAL A 400 -26.88 15.87 -7.54
C VAL A 400 -25.74 16.91 -7.46
N SER A 401 -24.96 17.04 -8.52
CA SER A 401 -23.87 18.03 -8.61
C SER A 401 -24.37 19.48 -8.55
N ASP A 402 -25.44 19.81 -9.29
CA ASP A 402 -26.01 21.14 -9.25
C ASP A 402 -26.65 21.48 -7.91
N ALA A 403 -27.33 20.51 -7.29
CA ALA A 403 -27.93 20.67 -5.96
C ALA A 403 -26.89 20.92 -4.87
N CYS A 404 -25.77 20.17 -4.89
CA CYS A 404 -24.65 20.36 -3.98
C CYS A 404 -24.01 21.74 -4.15
N SER A 405 -23.67 22.11 -5.38
CA SER A 405 -23.05 23.39 -5.71
C SER A 405 -23.94 24.58 -5.31
N LYS A 406 -25.26 24.47 -5.53
CA LYS A 406 -26.23 25.49 -5.14
C LYS A 406 -26.36 25.65 -3.63
N ALA A 407 -26.20 24.56 -2.87
CA ALA A 407 -26.28 24.58 -1.40
C ALA A 407 -24.97 24.98 -0.73
N ALA A 408 -23.84 24.94 -1.48
CA ALA A 408 -22.52 25.23 -0.97
C ALA A 408 -22.36 26.68 -0.50
N SER A 409 -21.49 26.90 0.48
CA SER A 409 -21.18 28.24 1.01
C SER A 409 -20.28 29.01 0.06
N LEU A 410 -20.73 30.16 -0.43
CA LEU A 410 -19.95 31.04 -1.29
C LEU A 410 -18.83 31.80 -0.56
N THR A 411 -18.86 31.84 0.76
CA THR A 411 -17.94 32.63 1.60
C THR A 411 -16.93 31.80 2.36
N SER A 412 -17.17 30.49 2.51
CA SER A 412 -16.27 29.59 3.23
C SER A 412 -14.97 29.38 2.44
N GLN A 413 -13.84 29.55 3.12
CA GLN A 413 -12.51 29.23 2.60
C GLN A 413 -11.90 28.03 3.34
N ALA A 414 -12.72 27.08 3.79
CA ALA A 414 -12.26 25.90 4.49
C ALA A 414 -11.50 24.91 3.58
N ASN A 415 -10.68 24.08 4.20
CA ASN A 415 -9.78 23.12 3.53
C ASN A 415 -10.46 21.81 3.05
N GLY A 416 -11.76 21.63 3.32
CA GLY A 416 -12.48 20.36 3.07
C GLY A 416 -12.62 19.90 1.62
N ALA A 417 -12.33 20.75 0.61
CA ALA A 417 -12.13 20.29 -0.75
C ALA A 417 -10.67 19.88 -1.02
N LEU A 418 -9.70 20.60 -0.39
CA LEU A 418 -8.28 20.36 -0.60
C LEU A 418 -7.82 19.01 -0.06
N MET A 419 -8.36 18.58 1.10
CA MET A 419 -8.03 17.33 1.75
C MET A 419 -8.30 16.09 0.90
N ARG A 420 -9.34 16.12 0.07
CA ARG A 420 -9.82 14.97 -0.70
C ARG A 420 -9.36 14.92 -2.16
N VAL A 421 -8.80 16.03 -2.72
CA VAL A 421 -8.63 16.22 -4.17
C VAL A 421 -7.45 15.46 -4.79
N ALA A 422 -6.54 14.90 -4.00
CA ALA A 422 -5.33 14.23 -4.47
C ALA A 422 -5.58 13.12 -5.53
N PRO A 423 -6.66 12.30 -5.48
CA PRO A 423 -6.98 11.34 -6.53
C PRO A 423 -7.13 11.94 -7.94
N ILE A 424 -7.54 13.20 -8.05
CA ILE A 424 -7.58 13.93 -9.33
C ILE A 424 -6.17 14.12 -9.89
N GLY A 425 -5.22 14.53 -9.05
CA GLY A 425 -3.81 14.65 -9.46
C GLY A 425 -3.20 13.32 -9.87
N ILE A 426 -3.59 12.21 -9.20
CA ILE A 426 -3.16 10.87 -9.57
C ILE A 426 -3.75 10.46 -10.93
N ALA A 427 -5.04 10.64 -11.14
CA ALA A 427 -5.72 10.23 -12.36
C ALA A 427 -5.29 11.04 -13.60
N ALA A 428 -4.95 12.31 -13.40
CA ALA A 428 -4.44 13.20 -14.45
C ALA A 428 -2.91 13.32 -14.43
N TYR A 429 -2.18 12.28 -13.97
CA TYR A 429 -0.72 12.35 -13.88
C TYR A 429 -0.09 12.74 -15.22
N ALA A 430 1.00 13.50 -15.18
CA ALA A 430 1.69 14.08 -16.33
C ALA A 430 0.87 15.11 -17.15
N ASP A 431 -0.36 15.47 -16.71
CA ASP A 431 -1.15 16.57 -17.27
C ASP A 431 -1.62 17.54 -16.16
N PRO A 432 -0.75 18.45 -15.68
CA PRO A 432 -1.11 19.40 -14.63
C PRO A 432 -2.29 20.31 -14.99
N THR A 433 -2.47 20.65 -16.28
CA THR A 433 -3.57 21.51 -16.74
C THR A 433 -4.91 20.80 -16.61
N LEU A 434 -4.96 19.53 -16.99
CA LEU A 434 -6.16 18.68 -16.82
C LEU A 434 -6.49 18.50 -15.33
N ALA A 435 -5.47 18.19 -14.50
CA ALA A 435 -5.62 18.06 -13.05
C ALA A 435 -6.23 19.33 -12.42
N ALA A 436 -5.70 20.50 -12.78
CA ALA A 436 -6.22 21.79 -12.31
C ALA A 436 -7.66 22.05 -12.74
N SER A 437 -8.01 21.70 -13.98
CA SER A 437 -9.38 21.84 -14.49
C SER A 437 -10.38 20.98 -13.71
N TRP A 438 -10.05 19.71 -13.51
CA TRP A 438 -10.88 18.77 -12.74
C TRP A 438 -10.98 19.17 -11.27
N ALA A 439 -9.88 19.61 -10.65
CA ALA A 439 -9.86 20.05 -9.26
C ALA A 439 -10.75 21.26 -8.99
N ARG A 440 -10.78 22.24 -9.92
CA ARG A 440 -11.73 23.37 -9.81
C ARG A 440 -13.18 22.89 -9.88
N GLN A 441 -13.50 21.97 -10.79
CA GLN A 441 -14.85 21.40 -10.92
C GLN A 441 -15.26 20.63 -9.65
N ASP A 442 -14.35 19.86 -9.02
CA ASP A 442 -14.63 19.15 -7.78
C ASP A 442 -14.86 20.11 -6.61
N ALA A 443 -14.01 21.14 -6.49
CA ALA A 443 -14.12 22.10 -5.39
C ALA A 443 -15.45 22.88 -5.42
N VAL A 444 -16.00 23.17 -6.61
CA VAL A 444 -17.30 23.83 -6.77
C VAL A 444 -18.43 23.08 -6.06
N LEU A 445 -18.36 21.74 -5.99
CA LEU A 445 -19.39 20.93 -5.35
C LEU A 445 -19.65 21.30 -3.89
N THR A 446 -18.60 21.73 -3.16
CA THR A 446 -18.70 21.98 -1.70
C THR A 446 -18.06 23.29 -1.25
N HIS A 447 -17.02 23.77 -1.93
CA HIS A 447 -16.21 24.94 -1.56
C HIS A 447 -15.99 25.86 -2.76
N PRO A 448 -17.04 26.50 -3.27
CA PRO A 448 -16.97 27.28 -4.51
C PRO A 448 -16.27 28.64 -4.38
N HIS A 449 -15.75 28.98 -3.20
CA HIS A 449 -15.02 30.24 -3.02
C HIS A 449 -13.79 30.26 -3.97
N PRO A 450 -13.54 31.36 -4.73
CA PRO A 450 -12.48 31.39 -5.73
C PRO A 450 -11.08 31.04 -5.22
N VAL A 451 -10.73 31.41 -3.97
CA VAL A 451 -9.47 31.00 -3.34
C VAL A 451 -9.38 29.49 -3.19
N CYS A 452 -10.47 28.80 -2.82
CA CYS A 452 -10.51 27.35 -2.73
C CYS A 452 -10.32 26.70 -4.11
N LEU A 453 -10.96 27.25 -5.15
CA LEU A 453 -10.81 26.74 -6.51
C LEU A 453 -9.35 26.80 -6.99
N GLU A 454 -8.69 27.94 -6.79
CA GLU A 454 -7.30 28.12 -7.20
C GLU A 454 -6.32 27.30 -6.34
N ALA A 455 -6.56 27.18 -5.03
CA ALA A 455 -5.76 26.35 -4.15
C ALA A 455 -5.82 24.85 -4.56
N ASN A 456 -7.02 24.34 -4.82
CA ASN A 456 -7.21 22.95 -5.28
C ASN A 456 -6.55 22.71 -6.66
N ALA A 457 -6.65 23.68 -7.57
CA ALA A 457 -6.05 23.61 -8.90
C ALA A 457 -4.51 23.54 -8.81
N ALA A 458 -3.88 24.44 -8.05
CA ALA A 458 -2.44 24.46 -7.86
C ALA A 458 -1.92 23.17 -7.20
N TYR A 459 -2.63 22.69 -6.20
CA TYR A 459 -2.28 21.47 -5.47
C TYR A 459 -2.40 20.21 -6.34
N ALA A 460 -3.51 20.03 -7.07
CA ALA A 460 -3.70 18.88 -7.96
C ALA A 460 -2.71 18.88 -9.14
N ALA A 461 -2.40 20.07 -9.69
CA ALA A 461 -1.40 20.22 -10.74
C ALA A 461 0.00 19.81 -10.25
N ALA A 462 0.38 20.21 -9.02
CA ALA A 462 1.64 19.79 -8.41
C ALA A 462 1.72 18.26 -8.25
N ILE A 463 0.67 17.62 -7.74
CA ILE A 463 0.60 16.15 -7.61
C ILE A 463 0.77 15.48 -8.98
N ALA A 464 0.05 15.94 -10.01
CA ALA A 464 0.12 15.36 -11.34
C ALA A 464 1.54 15.45 -11.93
N ALA A 465 2.21 16.58 -11.77
CA ALA A 465 3.59 16.78 -12.19
C ALA A 465 4.56 15.88 -11.41
N GLY A 466 4.40 15.80 -10.07
CA GLY A 466 5.26 15.01 -9.20
C GLY A 466 5.20 13.52 -9.54
N ILE A 467 4.01 12.97 -9.76
CA ILE A 467 3.84 11.57 -10.16
C ILE A 467 4.47 11.31 -11.53
N GLY A 468 4.34 12.25 -12.47
CA GLY A 468 4.91 12.14 -13.80
C GLY A 468 6.44 12.19 -13.80
N SER A 469 7.05 13.20 -13.19
CA SER A 469 8.47 13.48 -13.29
C SER A 469 9.34 12.98 -12.12
N GLY A 470 8.76 12.88 -10.91
CA GLY A 470 9.51 12.62 -9.68
C GLY A 470 10.38 13.79 -9.22
N ARG A 471 10.09 15.02 -9.65
CA ARG A 471 10.88 16.21 -9.35
C ARG A 471 10.05 17.29 -8.67
N ARG A 472 10.57 17.82 -7.57
CA ARG A 472 9.90 18.87 -6.78
C ARG A 472 9.82 20.19 -7.54
N GLU A 473 10.82 20.50 -8.35
CA GLU A 473 10.85 21.70 -9.19
C GLU A 473 9.68 21.71 -10.17
N ASP A 474 9.40 20.58 -10.82
CA ASP A 474 8.32 20.45 -11.78
C ASP A 474 6.93 20.57 -11.08
N MET A 475 6.83 20.10 -9.83
CA MET A 475 5.62 20.27 -9.02
C MET A 475 5.35 21.74 -8.72
N ILE A 476 6.39 22.46 -8.33
CA ILE A 476 6.32 23.90 -8.04
C ILE A 476 5.96 24.66 -9.31
N GLU A 477 6.65 24.41 -10.43
CA GLU A 477 6.38 25.05 -11.71
C GLU A 477 4.92 24.81 -12.17
N ALA A 478 4.43 23.56 -12.05
CA ALA A 478 3.07 23.20 -12.40
C ALA A 478 2.03 23.94 -11.55
N ALA A 479 2.26 24.05 -10.23
CA ALA A 479 1.38 24.78 -9.32
C ALA A 479 1.23 26.26 -9.73
N PHE A 480 2.36 26.92 -10.02
CA PHE A 480 2.35 28.31 -10.47
C PHE A 480 1.77 28.46 -11.88
N GLY A 481 2.04 27.51 -12.77
CA GLY A 481 1.67 27.54 -14.18
C GLY A 481 0.17 27.52 -14.42
N VAL A 482 -0.62 26.92 -13.51
CA VAL A 482 -2.08 26.83 -13.62
C VAL A 482 -2.85 28.00 -12.99
N LEU A 483 -2.13 28.88 -12.25
CA LEU A 483 -2.72 30.07 -11.61
C LEU A 483 -2.85 31.22 -12.61
N GLY A 484 -4.06 31.78 -12.68
CA GLY A 484 -4.32 32.99 -13.46
C GLY A 484 -3.80 34.29 -12.82
N ASN A 485 -4.35 35.42 -13.27
CA ASN A 485 -4.00 36.76 -12.78
C ASN A 485 -5.12 37.44 -11.97
N GLY A 486 -6.18 36.69 -11.63
CA GLY A 486 -7.27 37.19 -10.79
C GLY A 486 -6.83 37.34 -9.33
N GLU A 487 -7.57 38.12 -8.54
CA GLU A 487 -7.26 38.40 -7.13
C GLU A 487 -7.04 37.11 -6.31
N SER A 488 -7.92 36.13 -6.44
CA SER A 488 -7.81 34.85 -5.73
C SER A 488 -6.58 34.04 -6.16
N ALA A 489 -6.25 34.05 -7.45
CA ALA A 489 -5.02 33.40 -7.96
C ALA A 489 -3.76 34.11 -7.45
N LEU A 490 -3.76 35.44 -7.36
CA LEU A 490 -2.65 36.22 -6.76
C LEU A 490 -2.52 35.93 -5.27
N THR A 491 -3.63 35.76 -4.54
CA THR A 491 -3.61 35.37 -3.13
C THR A 491 -2.99 33.99 -2.95
N VAL A 492 -3.37 33.00 -3.76
CA VAL A 492 -2.77 31.65 -3.72
C VAL A 492 -1.29 31.71 -4.13
N ARG A 493 -0.95 32.48 -5.15
CA ARG A 493 0.46 32.69 -5.58
C ARG A 493 1.33 33.24 -4.45
N GLY A 494 0.87 34.29 -3.74
CA GLY A 494 1.59 34.83 -2.60
C GLY A 494 1.75 33.83 -1.45
N CYS A 495 0.75 32.97 -1.23
CA CYS A 495 0.83 31.89 -0.26
C CYS A 495 1.94 30.86 -0.64
N LEU A 496 2.01 30.45 -1.90
CA LEU A 496 3.06 29.54 -2.40
C LEU A 496 4.45 30.19 -2.33
N GLU A 497 4.58 31.45 -2.72
CA GLU A 497 5.84 32.20 -2.65
C GLU A 497 6.35 32.28 -1.20
N ALA A 498 5.49 32.59 -0.24
CA ALA A 498 5.84 32.60 1.18
C ALA A 498 6.33 31.24 1.67
N ALA A 499 5.66 30.17 1.28
CA ALA A 499 6.06 28.80 1.61
C ALA A 499 7.46 28.46 1.10
N LEU A 500 7.75 28.78 -0.16
CA LEU A 500 9.01 28.42 -0.83
C LEU A 500 10.23 29.25 -0.34
N VAL A 501 10.01 30.43 0.23
CA VAL A 501 11.08 31.20 0.90
C VAL A 501 11.23 30.82 2.39
N GLY A 502 10.56 29.75 2.82
CA GLY A 502 10.72 29.17 4.15
C GLY A 502 9.81 29.79 5.23
N HIS A 503 8.77 30.53 4.83
CA HIS A 503 7.81 31.06 5.79
C HIS A 503 6.70 30.04 6.06
N LEU A 504 6.55 29.68 7.32
CA LEU A 504 5.41 28.89 7.81
C LEU A 504 4.15 29.75 7.93
N PRO A 505 2.94 29.12 7.83
CA PRO A 505 1.71 29.87 8.03
C PRO A 505 1.66 30.53 9.41
N GLU A 506 1.27 31.80 9.43
CA GLU A 506 0.93 32.52 10.67
C GLU A 506 -0.46 32.08 11.16
N GLU A 507 -0.76 32.32 12.44
CA GLU A 507 -2.07 32.00 13.07
C GLU A 507 -2.53 30.55 12.84
N TYR A 508 -1.59 29.60 12.73
CA TYR A 508 -1.82 28.22 12.33
C TYR A 508 -2.96 27.54 13.12
N GLN A 509 -2.98 27.71 14.44
CA GLN A 509 -4.00 27.08 15.30
C GLN A 509 -5.31 27.86 15.33
N GLN A 510 -5.26 29.19 15.22
CA GLN A 510 -6.44 30.06 15.24
C GLN A 510 -7.28 29.92 13.97
N GLN A 511 -6.63 29.68 12.84
CA GLN A 511 -7.26 29.50 11.53
C GLN A 511 -7.01 28.10 10.95
N MET A 512 -6.92 27.10 11.80
CA MET A 512 -6.46 25.74 11.48
C MET A 512 -7.15 25.08 10.28
N GLY A 513 -8.44 25.35 10.05
CA GLY A 513 -9.24 24.82 8.92
C GLY A 513 -9.22 25.70 7.66
N TRP A 514 -8.40 26.77 7.61
CA TRP A 514 -8.33 27.63 6.43
C TRP A 514 -7.47 27.01 5.33
N VAL A 515 -8.00 26.97 4.09
CA VAL A 515 -7.37 26.32 2.93
C VAL A 515 -5.92 26.81 2.67
N LEU A 516 -5.63 28.10 2.92
CA LEU A 516 -4.29 28.64 2.72
C LEU A 516 -3.29 28.21 3.81
N ILE A 517 -3.72 27.95 5.03
CA ILE A 517 -2.87 27.35 6.08
C ILE A 517 -2.38 25.98 5.63
N ALA A 518 -3.30 25.13 5.21
CA ALA A 518 -2.99 23.78 4.73
C ALA A 518 -2.07 23.79 3.50
N LEU A 519 -2.41 24.64 2.51
CA LEU A 519 -1.64 24.76 1.27
C LEU A 519 -0.21 25.28 1.53
N GLN A 520 -0.06 26.37 2.31
CA GLN A 520 1.24 26.94 2.64
C GLN A 520 2.11 25.94 3.40
N ASN A 521 1.54 25.24 4.39
CA ASN A 521 2.24 24.20 5.13
C ASN A 521 2.73 23.07 4.21
N ALA A 522 1.90 22.60 3.30
CA ALA A 522 2.28 21.53 2.38
C ALA A 522 3.43 21.95 1.43
N PHE A 523 3.34 23.15 0.83
CA PHE A 523 4.37 23.66 -0.05
C PHE A 523 5.66 24.10 0.68
N TYR A 524 5.56 24.46 1.96
CA TYR A 524 6.75 24.67 2.81
C TYR A 524 7.58 23.38 2.90
N HIS A 525 6.98 22.25 3.24
CA HIS A 525 7.67 20.96 3.31
C HIS A 525 8.15 20.46 1.95
N LEU A 526 7.38 20.71 0.87
CA LEU A 526 7.81 20.43 -0.49
C LEU A 526 9.08 21.22 -0.85
N GLY A 527 9.09 22.52 -0.60
CA GLY A 527 10.23 23.42 -0.88
C GLY A 527 11.45 23.15 0.00
N ALA A 528 11.25 22.76 1.26
CA ALA A 528 12.32 22.38 2.18
C ALA A 528 13.03 21.06 1.79
N GLY A 529 12.42 20.25 0.92
CA GLY A 529 12.99 18.96 0.53
C GLY A 529 12.74 17.86 1.55
N ASP A 530 11.77 18.05 2.47
CA ASP A 530 11.44 17.08 3.50
C ASP A 530 10.89 15.76 2.90
N LYS A 531 11.16 14.64 3.57
CA LYS A 531 10.53 13.36 3.25
C LYS A 531 9.08 13.32 3.74
N ALA A 532 8.22 12.59 3.04
CA ALA A 532 6.78 12.56 3.32
C ALA A 532 6.46 12.19 4.78
N GLY A 533 7.10 11.16 5.33
CA GLY A 533 6.90 10.76 6.73
C GLY A 533 7.35 11.84 7.72
N HIS A 534 8.47 12.52 7.46
CA HIS A 534 8.94 13.65 8.27
C HIS A 534 7.96 14.83 8.21
N ALA A 535 7.53 15.20 7.00
CA ALA A 535 6.60 16.30 6.78
C ALA A 535 5.25 16.08 7.49
N ILE A 536 4.72 14.85 7.46
CA ILE A 536 3.52 14.45 8.21
C ILE A 536 3.72 14.70 9.72
N VAL A 537 4.78 14.16 10.31
CA VAL A 537 5.04 14.27 11.76
C VAL A 537 5.26 15.72 12.18
N GLU A 538 6.02 16.51 11.43
CA GLU A 538 6.26 17.92 11.74
C GLU A 538 4.98 18.77 11.61
N THR A 539 4.11 18.45 10.65
CA THR A 539 2.78 19.08 10.54
C THR A 539 1.91 18.78 11.76
N ILE A 540 1.82 17.52 12.18
CA ILE A 540 1.06 17.10 13.36
C ILE A 540 1.55 17.80 14.63
N ARG A 541 2.86 18.02 14.78
CA ARG A 541 3.45 18.74 15.93
C ARG A 541 2.97 20.17 16.10
N ARG A 542 2.40 20.77 15.05
CA ARG A 542 1.85 22.13 15.10
C ARG A 542 0.50 22.20 15.81
N GLY A 543 -0.18 21.06 15.98
CA GLY A 543 -1.52 20.98 16.60
C GLY A 543 -2.62 21.53 15.70
N GLY A 544 -3.80 21.71 16.25
CA GLY A 544 -4.99 22.20 15.54
C GLY A 544 -5.66 21.12 14.72
N ASP A 545 -5.95 21.40 13.45
CA ASP A 545 -6.52 20.50 12.45
C ASP A 545 -5.39 19.59 11.90
N THR A 546 -5.02 18.61 12.73
CA THR A 546 -3.79 17.83 12.50
C THR A 546 -3.96 16.75 11.46
N ASP A 547 -5.13 16.14 11.34
CA ASP A 547 -5.45 15.10 10.34
C ASP A 547 -5.54 15.71 8.94
N THR A 548 -6.35 16.75 8.75
CA THR A 548 -6.49 17.41 7.44
C THR A 548 -5.16 17.99 6.95
N ASN A 549 -4.43 18.72 7.79
CA ASN A 549 -3.17 19.33 7.37
C ASN A 549 -2.08 18.28 7.09
N ALA A 550 -2.02 17.19 7.86
CA ALA A 550 -1.08 16.10 7.62
C ALA A 550 -1.49 15.22 6.42
N CYS A 551 -2.78 15.04 6.19
CA CYS A 551 -3.35 14.43 4.99
C CYS A 551 -2.87 15.15 3.72
N ILE A 552 -3.04 16.47 3.68
CA ILE A 552 -2.67 17.32 2.55
C ILE A 552 -1.15 17.29 2.29
N VAL A 553 -0.32 17.47 3.33
CA VAL A 553 1.14 17.42 3.14
C VAL A 553 1.62 16.03 2.76
N GLY A 554 1.03 14.97 3.35
CA GLY A 554 1.37 13.59 3.08
C GLY A 554 1.14 13.20 1.62
N ALA A 555 0.01 13.62 1.05
CA ALA A 555 -0.29 13.39 -0.36
C ALA A 555 0.68 14.16 -1.29
N LEU A 556 0.92 15.46 -1.03
CA LEU A 556 1.77 16.30 -1.88
C LEU A 556 3.22 15.78 -1.93
N VAL A 557 3.81 15.56 -0.76
CA VAL A 557 5.21 15.09 -0.68
C VAL A 557 5.32 13.62 -1.09
N GLY A 558 4.31 12.79 -0.76
CA GLY A 558 4.22 11.41 -1.20
C GLY A 558 4.16 11.25 -2.73
N ALA A 559 3.63 12.25 -3.45
CA ALA A 559 3.58 12.27 -4.91
C ALA A 559 4.95 12.37 -5.60
N VAL A 560 5.98 12.78 -4.89
CA VAL A 560 7.37 12.83 -5.40
C VAL A 560 8.25 11.79 -4.75
N ASP A 561 8.10 11.55 -3.45
CA ASP A 561 8.94 10.59 -2.71
C ASP A 561 8.56 9.12 -2.95
N GLY A 562 7.32 8.85 -3.35
CA GLY A 562 6.79 7.50 -3.45
C GLY A 562 6.59 6.83 -2.10
N LEU A 563 6.43 5.51 -2.12
CA LEU A 563 6.27 4.72 -0.90
C LEU A 563 7.51 4.75 0.00
N GLU A 564 8.69 4.99 -0.58
CA GLU A 564 9.97 5.07 0.12
C GLU A 564 10.05 6.25 1.08
N GLY A 565 9.18 7.26 0.91
CA GLY A 565 9.06 8.41 1.80
C GLY A 565 8.27 8.13 3.09
N LEU A 566 7.64 6.95 3.20
CA LEU A 566 6.73 6.58 4.30
C LEU A 566 7.28 5.42 5.12
N GLU A 567 6.87 5.32 6.39
CA GLU A 567 7.24 4.20 7.25
C GLU A 567 6.48 2.93 6.87
N ASN A 568 7.18 1.80 6.73
CA ASN A 568 6.58 0.51 6.41
C ASN A 568 5.48 0.08 7.40
N ALA A 569 5.65 0.41 8.67
CA ALA A 569 4.65 0.11 9.69
C ALA A 569 3.30 0.81 9.41
N TRP A 570 3.32 2.04 8.88
CA TRP A 570 2.11 2.74 8.49
C TRP A 570 1.43 2.08 7.28
N LEU A 571 2.23 1.71 6.27
CA LEU A 571 1.73 1.04 5.06
C LEU A 571 1.03 -0.28 5.39
N GLN A 572 1.61 -1.07 6.31
CA GLN A 572 1.00 -2.32 6.79
C GLN A 572 -0.32 -2.07 7.53
N LYS A 573 -0.37 -1.02 8.37
CA LYS A 573 -1.60 -0.67 9.11
C LYS A 573 -2.71 -0.24 8.17
N LEU A 574 -2.41 0.57 7.15
CA LEU A 574 -3.37 0.96 6.11
C LEU A 574 -3.92 -0.27 5.37
N GLN A 575 -3.03 -1.13 4.84
CA GLN A 575 -3.44 -2.32 4.07
C GLN A 575 -4.18 -3.38 4.91
N SER A 576 -3.99 -3.40 6.21
CA SER A 576 -4.67 -4.32 7.12
C SER A 576 -5.87 -3.72 7.87
N CYS A 577 -6.18 -2.43 7.64
CA CYS A 577 -7.29 -1.77 8.31
C CYS A 577 -8.62 -2.12 7.64
N ARG A 578 -9.53 -2.66 8.44
CA ARG A 578 -10.90 -3.03 8.03
C ARG A 578 -11.85 -2.70 9.18
N SER A 579 -12.56 -1.58 9.04
CA SER A 579 -13.52 -1.09 10.04
C SER A 579 -14.89 -1.78 9.85
N HIS A 580 -14.95 -3.09 10.14
CA HIS A 580 -16.15 -3.92 10.00
C HIS A 580 -17.17 -3.67 11.11
N ASN A 581 -18.33 -4.37 11.06
CA ASN A 581 -19.48 -4.12 11.94
C ASN A 581 -19.18 -4.24 13.45
N GLU A 582 -18.17 -5.00 13.84
CA GLU A 582 -17.76 -5.14 15.24
C GLU A 582 -16.73 -4.10 15.71
N SER A 583 -16.24 -3.28 14.79
CA SER A 583 -15.32 -2.19 15.11
C SER A 583 -16.03 -1.09 15.88
N VAL A 584 -15.27 -0.29 16.65
CA VAL A 584 -15.83 0.83 17.42
C VAL A 584 -16.50 1.86 16.51
N LYS A 585 -15.92 2.11 15.35
CA LYS A 585 -16.44 2.98 14.30
C LYS A 585 -16.57 2.19 13.00
N PRO A 586 -17.62 1.38 12.82
CA PRO A 586 -17.79 0.57 11.62
C PRO A 586 -18.05 1.45 10.39
N ARG A 587 -17.41 1.10 9.27
CA ARG A 587 -17.58 1.81 8.00
C ARG A 587 -17.81 0.83 6.86
N PRO A 588 -18.59 1.21 5.83
CA PRO A 588 -18.75 0.40 4.63
C PRO A 588 -17.42 0.07 3.95
N ILE A 589 -17.32 -1.12 3.38
CA ILE A 589 -16.11 -1.65 2.73
C ILE A 589 -15.48 -0.70 1.69
N ARG A 590 -16.30 0.13 1.01
CA ARG A 590 -15.84 1.12 0.03
C ARG A 590 -14.99 2.24 0.62
N PHE A 591 -14.96 2.40 1.94
CA PHE A 591 -14.14 3.38 2.66
C PHE A 591 -12.96 2.73 3.40
N TRP A 592 -12.76 1.42 3.27
CA TRP A 592 -11.59 0.76 3.81
C TRP A 592 -10.35 1.06 2.96
N PRO A 593 -9.20 1.30 3.57
CA PRO A 593 -7.97 1.64 2.86
C PRO A 593 -7.17 0.42 2.37
N ASP A 594 -7.63 -0.78 2.62
CA ASP A 594 -6.88 -2.03 2.44
C ASP A 594 -6.49 -2.35 0.98
N ASP A 595 -7.11 -1.73 -0.01
CA ASP A 595 -6.82 -1.88 -1.44
C ASP A 595 -6.15 -0.64 -2.09
N ILE A 596 -5.64 0.30 -1.30
CA ILE A 596 -5.16 1.60 -1.79
C ILE A 596 -4.05 1.51 -2.85
N PHE A 597 -3.18 0.50 -2.78
CA PHE A 597 -2.11 0.34 -3.77
C PHE A 597 -2.67 -0.10 -5.13
N ILE A 598 -3.69 -0.95 -5.12
CA ILE A 598 -4.41 -1.36 -6.33
C ILE A 598 -5.19 -0.16 -6.89
N LEU A 599 -5.85 0.60 -6.02
CA LEU A 599 -6.62 1.78 -6.39
C LEU A 599 -5.74 2.88 -7.00
N ALA A 600 -4.60 3.20 -6.38
CA ALA A 600 -3.64 4.18 -6.90
C ALA A 600 -3.08 3.76 -8.27
N LYS A 601 -2.73 2.47 -8.43
CA LYS A 601 -2.32 1.92 -9.72
C LYS A 601 -3.43 2.07 -10.77
N ALA A 602 -4.68 1.72 -10.43
CA ALA A 602 -5.81 1.80 -11.34
C ALA A 602 -6.06 3.24 -11.81
N LEU A 603 -5.93 4.23 -10.92
CA LEU A 603 -6.04 5.66 -11.28
C LEU A 603 -5.00 6.09 -12.32
N VAL A 604 -3.74 5.68 -12.15
CA VAL A 604 -2.66 6.00 -13.11
C VAL A 604 -2.89 5.31 -14.46
N THR A 605 -3.34 4.07 -14.46
CA THR A 605 -3.51 3.28 -15.69
C THR A 605 -4.84 3.52 -16.41
N GLY A 606 -5.87 3.96 -15.70
CA GLY A 606 -7.17 4.34 -16.26
C GLY A 606 -7.16 5.67 -17.02
N SER A 607 -6.20 6.55 -16.70
CA SER A 607 -5.98 7.78 -17.46
C SER A 607 -5.26 7.42 -18.77
N THR A 608 -5.94 7.53 -19.89
CA THR A 608 -5.28 7.54 -21.20
C THR A 608 -4.54 8.87 -21.32
N PRO A 609 -3.21 8.92 -21.45
CA PRO A 609 -2.55 10.15 -21.83
C PRO A 609 -3.13 10.60 -23.19
N PRO A 610 -3.37 11.90 -23.41
CA PRO A 610 -3.78 12.37 -24.72
C PRO A 610 -2.74 11.97 -25.76
N SER A 611 -3.22 11.41 -26.88
CA SER A 611 -2.43 11.01 -28.05
C SER A 611 -1.68 12.19 -28.66
#